data_797d73cb3310c2d5776e8190bf26d886
#
_entry.id   797d73cb3310c2d5776e8190bf26d886
#
_cell.length_a   1.000
_cell.length_b   1.000
_cell.length_c   1.000
_cell.angle_alpha   90.00
_cell.angle_beta   90.00
_cell.angle_gamma   90.00
#
_symmetry.space_group_name_H-M   'P 1'
#
loop_
_entity.id
_entity.type
_entity.pdbx_description
1 polymer ?
#
loop_
_entity_poly.entity_id
_entity_poly.type
_entity_poly.pdbx_seq_one_letter_code
_entity_poly.pdbx_strand_id
1 'polypeptide(L)'
;MSAEPVDESERPQGDPATPVTISYIAESAGVSIPTVSKVINGRSGVASDTRARVEALINQYGYRKSASPSRNRMMELVFDELTHMWGVQIIRGVEQVAREHRVGVVLTEFGPQRSAIRYWIDDALTRRPSCVVTVAQLSQEQRDQLRARGIPFVVFDPTAELPDDVPFVGATNWAGGRTATRHLIELGHRRIAMIGGPDRVLCCQARIDGYRSAMEAAGLPVHPNLMVRCDLTREDGFAAALTLLNRPERPTAIFASNDLQALGVYQAARALGLRIPTDLSVVGFDDLPITALVDPPLTTVHQPLTEMAAAATRLALALGSGERTPQIGLELATSLTIRESTAPPAK
;
A
#
# COMPACT_ATOMS: atom_id res chain seq x y z
N MET A 1 18.06 -45.79 64.62
CA MET A 1 18.10 -46.25 63.20
C MET A 1 18.14 -45.04 62.32
N SER A 2 19.32 -44.75 61.87
CA SER A 2 19.71 -43.56 61.12
C SER A 2 19.24 -43.69 59.65
N ALA A 3 18.59 -42.66 59.13
CA ALA A 3 18.30 -42.57 57.70
C ALA A 3 19.51 -41.93 57.00
N GLU A 4 20.04 -42.62 56.03
CA GLU A 4 21.11 -42.17 55.15
C GLU A 4 20.65 -41.07 54.21
N PRO A 5 21.47 -40.07 53.89
CA PRO A 5 21.14 -39.04 52.93
C PRO A 5 21.29 -39.55 51.48
N VAL A 6 20.31 -39.24 50.64
CA VAL A 6 20.31 -39.49 49.20
C VAL A 6 21.36 -38.61 48.53
N ASP A 7 22.24 -39.22 47.74
CA ASP A 7 23.32 -38.64 46.99
C ASP A 7 22.85 -37.66 45.94
N GLU A 8 23.27 -36.40 46.00
CA GLU A 8 22.95 -35.26 45.12
C GLU A 8 23.93 -35.19 43.91
N SER A 9 24.43 -36.28 43.36
CA SER A 9 25.48 -36.28 42.35
C SER A 9 25.08 -36.85 40.98
N GLU A 10 23.94 -36.51 40.43
CA GLU A 10 23.69 -36.68 38.99
C GLU A 10 22.88 -35.52 38.38
N ARG A 11 23.50 -34.34 38.36
CA ARG A 11 23.11 -33.32 37.39
C ARG A 11 23.95 -33.49 36.14
N PRO A 12 23.38 -33.79 34.97
CA PRO A 12 24.13 -33.66 33.72
C PRO A 12 24.49 -32.21 33.55
N GLN A 13 25.75 -31.88 33.58
CA GLN A 13 26.32 -30.57 33.23
C GLN A 13 26.12 -30.36 31.72
N GLY A 14 24.98 -29.81 31.32
CA GLY A 14 24.78 -29.26 30.00
C GLY A 14 25.36 -27.85 29.92
N ASP A 15 26.26 -27.65 28.99
CA ASP A 15 26.84 -26.36 28.60
C ASP A 15 25.73 -25.27 28.51
N PRO A 16 25.83 -24.08 29.15
CA PRO A 16 24.78 -23.05 29.19
C PRO A 16 24.46 -22.38 27.84
N ALA A 17 25.05 -22.84 26.73
CA ALA A 17 24.92 -22.27 25.40
C ALA A 17 24.01 -23.04 24.42
N THR A 18 23.49 -24.24 24.77
CA THR A 18 22.68 -25.03 23.83
C THR A 18 21.17 -24.75 24.05
N PRO A 19 20.47 -24.15 23.10
CA PRO A 19 19.03 -23.89 23.26
C PRO A 19 18.25 -25.21 23.34
N VAL A 20 17.36 -25.31 24.35
CA VAL A 20 16.50 -26.49 24.56
C VAL A 20 15.62 -26.66 23.31
N THR A 21 15.65 -27.86 22.71
CA THR A 21 14.92 -28.16 21.46
C THR A 21 13.62 -28.93 21.75
N ILE A 22 12.67 -28.93 20.76
CA ILE A 22 11.45 -29.75 20.86
C ILE A 22 11.79 -31.25 20.97
N SER A 23 12.88 -31.70 20.38
CA SER A 23 13.38 -33.06 20.46
C SER A 23 13.78 -33.42 21.88
N TYR A 24 14.46 -32.49 22.58
CA TYR A 24 14.87 -32.69 23.98
C TYR A 24 13.62 -32.77 24.90
N ILE A 25 12.60 -31.92 24.70
CA ILE A 25 11.35 -32.02 25.47
C ILE A 25 10.63 -33.34 25.18
N ALA A 26 10.62 -33.80 23.92
CA ALA A 26 9.97 -35.06 23.52
C ALA A 26 10.66 -36.25 24.20
N GLU A 27 12.00 -36.29 24.21
CA GLU A 27 12.81 -37.31 24.85
C GLU A 27 12.60 -37.30 26.35
N SER A 28 12.72 -36.14 27.02
CA SER A 28 12.48 -35.96 28.45
C SER A 28 11.08 -36.33 28.91
N ALA A 29 10.07 -36.13 28.05
CA ALA A 29 8.68 -36.49 28.31
C ALA A 29 8.35 -37.96 27.99
N GLY A 30 9.23 -38.68 27.29
CA GLY A 30 8.97 -40.04 26.80
C GLY A 30 7.88 -40.11 25.75
N VAL A 31 7.77 -39.10 24.90
CA VAL A 31 6.72 -39.02 23.85
C VAL A 31 7.29 -38.61 22.50
N SER A 32 6.53 -38.78 21.45
CA SER A 32 6.99 -38.38 20.12
C SER A 32 6.97 -36.83 19.93
N ILE A 33 7.83 -36.31 19.06
CA ILE A 33 7.84 -34.87 18.67
C ILE A 33 6.47 -34.38 18.21
N PRO A 34 5.68 -35.13 17.38
CA PRO A 34 4.31 -34.77 17.05
C PRO A 34 3.38 -34.60 18.26
N THR A 35 3.57 -35.40 19.31
CA THR A 35 2.79 -35.29 20.56
C THR A 35 3.10 -33.99 21.30
N VAL A 36 4.38 -33.63 21.46
CA VAL A 36 4.81 -32.35 22.03
C VAL A 36 4.27 -31.19 21.21
N SER A 37 4.35 -31.27 19.89
CA SER A 37 3.79 -30.26 18.98
C SER A 37 2.27 -30.08 19.15
N LYS A 38 1.52 -31.15 19.37
CA LYS A 38 0.05 -31.07 19.66
C LYS A 38 -0.21 -30.34 20.99
N VAL A 39 0.57 -30.63 22.04
CA VAL A 39 0.46 -29.95 23.35
C VAL A 39 0.75 -28.48 23.21
N ILE A 40 1.86 -28.10 22.61
CA ILE A 40 2.28 -26.68 22.39
C ILE A 40 1.23 -25.90 21.60
N ASN A 41 0.58 -26.54 20.61
CA ASN A 41 -0.42 -25.89 19.75
C ASN A 41 -1.85 -26.04 20.29
N GLY A 42 -2.08 -26.53 21.51
CA GLY A 42 -3.40 -26.66 22.10
C GLY A 42 -4.34 -27.66 21.40
N ARG A 43 -3.82 -28.55 20.54
CA ARG A 43 -4.64 -29.49 19.76
C ARG A 43 -5.17 -30.62 20.62
N SER A 44 -6.34 -31.12 20.29
CA SER A 44 -6.97 -32.31 20.92
C SER A 44 -6.22 -33.60 20.55
N GLY A 45 -6.51 -34.71 21.28
CA GLY A 45 -5.96 -36.03 20.99
C GLY A 45 -4.64 -36.33 21.71
N VAL A 46 -4.38 -35.67 22.84
CA VAL A 46 -3.29 -36.00 23.80
C VAL A 46 -3.96 -36.22 25.16
N ALA A 47 -3.63 -37.35 25.82
CA ALA A 47 -4.14 -37.66 27.17
C ALA A 47 -3.77 -36.56 28.18
N SER A 48 -4.64 -36.29 29.16
CA SER A 48 -4.48 -35.24 30.19
C SER A 48 -3.14 -35.33 30.91
N ASP A 49 -2.76 -36.50 31.36
CA ASP A 49 -1.53 -36.74 32.13
C ASP A 49 -0.27 -36.50 31.27
N THR A 50 -0.35 -36.90 29.98
CA THR A 50 0.73 -36.66 29.02
C THR A 50 0.85 -35.14 28.73
N ARG A 51 -0.27 -34.45 28.61
CA ARG A 51 -0.30 -33.00 28.41
C ARG A 51 0.34 -32.28 29.60
N ALA A 52 -0.09 -32.60 30.82
CA ALA A 52 0.42 -31.98 32.04
C ALA A 52 1.95 -32.22 32.21
N ARG A 53 2.44 -33.41 31.91
CA ARG A 53 3.86 -33.74 31.95
C ARG A 53 4.68 -32.94 30.94
N VAL A 54 4.21 -32.80 29.72
CA VAL A 54 4.88 -32.04 28.67
C VAL A 54 4.89 -30.54 29.02
N GLU A 55 3.79 -30.02 29.53
CA GLU A 55 3.67 -28.59 29.96
C GLU A 55 4.61 -28.30 31.15
N ALA A 56 4.73 -29.21 32.10
CA ALA A 56 5.67 -29.09 33.23
C ALA A 56 7.13 -28.99 32.73
N LEU A 57 7.51 -29.85 31.80
CA LEU A 57 8.89 -29.84 31.23
C LEU A 57 9.14 -28.58 30.40
N ILE A 58 8.15 -28.11 29.62
CA ILE A 58 8.23 -26.84 28.89
C ILE A 58 8.52 -25.69 29.86
N ASN A 59 7.82 -25.63 30.98
CA ASN A 59 7.99 -24.59 31.99
C ASN A 59 9.32 -24.73 32.73
N GLN A 60 9.71 -25.96 33.13
CA GLN A 60 10.94 -26.27 33.85
C GLN A 60 12.20 -25.87 33.05
N TYR A 61 12.21 -26.19 31.76
CA TYR A 61 13.37 -25.90 30.88
C TYR A 61 13.27 -24.56 30.18
N GLY A 62 12.23 -23.77 30.44
CA GLY A 62 12.01 -22.49 29.78
C GLY A 62 11.88 -22.62 28.27
N TYR A 63 11.43 -23.79 27.77
CA TYR A 63 11.28 -24.00 26.35
C TYR A 63 10.25 -23.02 25.81
N ARG A 64 10.73 -22.03 25.11
CA ARG A 64 9.90 -21.22 24.23
C ARG A 64 9.98 -21.86 22.86
N LYS A 65 8.80 -22.22 22.29
CA LYS A 65 8.73 -22.56 20.88
C LYS A 65 9.53 -21.51 20.14
N SER A 66 10.75 -21.88 19.67
CA SER A 66 11.44 -20.97 18.79
C SER A 66 10.45 -20.68 17.68
N ALA A 67 10.13 -19.42 17.47
CA ALA A 67 9.29 -19.02 16.36
C ALA A 67 9.73 -19.86 15.17
N SER A 68 8.82 -20.64 14.60
CA SER A 68 9.08 -21.72 13.61
C SER A 68 10.33 -21.47 12.80
N PRO A 69 11.16 -22.51 12.51
CA PRO A 69 12.40 -22.30 11.81
C PRO A 69 12.12 -21.44 10.60
N SER A 70 12.60 -20.18 10.64
CA SER A 70 12.54 -19.20 9.59
C SER A 70 11.19 -19.24 8.84
N ARG A 71 10.12 -18.64 9.41
CA ARG A 71 9.21 -17.92 8.53
C ARG A 71 10.14 -17.06 7.69
N ASN A 72 10.17 -17.34 6.40
CA ASN A 72 10.97 -16.58 5.45
C ASN A 72 10.80 -15.10 5.83
N ARG A 73 11.89 -14.46 6.30
CA ARG A 73 11.85 -13.06 6.70
C ARG A 73 11.78 -12.21 5.42
N MET A 74 10.82 -12.53 4.59
CA MET A 74 10.54 -11.87 3.32
C MET A 74 9.06 -11.51 3.25
N MET A 75 8.79 -10.34 2.73
CA MET A 75 7.48 -9.89 2.30
C MET A 75 7.49 -9.69 0.78
N GLU A 76 6.33 -9.67 0.16
CA GLU A 76 6.21 -9.31 -1.25
C GLU A 76 5.53 -7.96 -1.42
N LEU A 77 6.06 -7.19 -2.37
CA LEU A 77 5.47 -5.96 -2.87
C LEU A 77 5.15 -6.16 -4.34
N VAL A 78 3.86 -6.05 -4.70
CA VAL A 78 3.37 -6.47 -6.01
C VAL A 78 2.74 -5.29 -6.75
N PHE A 79 3.19 -5.05 -7.98
CA PHE A 79 2.68 -4.02 -8.88
C PHE A 79 2.06 -4.63 -10.14
N ASP A 80 1.08 -3.95 -10.74
CA ASP A 80 0.69 -4.23 -12.12
C ASP A 80 1.80 -3.77 -13.08
N GLU A 81 2.20 -2.51 -12.97
CA GLU A 81 3.29 -1.90 -13.71
C GLU A 81 4.13 -0.98 -12.81
N LEU A 82 5.44 -1.05 -12.95
CA LEU A 82 6.41 -0.24 -12.22
C LEU A 82 7.05 0.78 -13.16
N THR A 83 6.26 1.68 -13.70
CA THR A 83 6.69 2.55 -14.80
C THR A 83 7.12 3.96 -14.39
N HIS A 84 6.83 4.43 -13.16
CA HIS A 84 6.97 5.85 -12.81
C HIS A 84 7.51 6.09 -11.39
N MET A 85 7.89 7.34 -11.14
CA MET A 85 8.38 7.81 -9.83
C MET A 85 7.40 7.57 -8.68
N TRP A 86 6.11 7.40 -8.97
CA TRP A 86 5.07 7.03 -8.01
C TRP A 86 5.40 5.70 -7.32
N GLY A 87 5.75 4.66 -8.08
CA GLY A 87 6.18 3.37 -7.53
C GLY A 87 7.43 3.46 -6.65
N VAL A 88 8.37 4.35 -7.00
CA VAL A 88 9.60 4.57 -6.20
C VAL A 88 9.27 5.08 -4.80
N GLN A 89 8.27 5.97 -4.63
CA GLN A 89 7.85 6.46 -3.32
C GLN A 89 7.25 5.32 -2.46
N ILE A 90 6.48 4.43 -3.09
CA ILE A 90 5.91 3.26 -2.41
C ILE A 90 7.02 2.31 -1.97
N ILE A 91 7.94 1.95 -2.87
CA ILE A 91 9.09 1.07 -2.57
C ILE A 91 9.88 1.64 -1.38
N ARG A 92 10.10 2.96 -1.35
CA ARG A 92 10.82 3.64 -0.27
C ARG A 92 10.12 3.48 1.08
N GLY A 93 8.80 3.65 1.14
CA GLY A 93 8.01 3.47 2.36
C GLY A 93 7.95 2.01 2.84
N VAL A 94 7.82 1.06 1.91
CA VAL A 94 7.88 -0.37 2.21
C VAL A 94 9.26 -0.76 2.75
N GLU A 95 10.34 -0.36 2.05
CA GLU A 95 11.73 -0.70 2.42
C GLU A 95 12.10 -0.15 3.79
N GLN A 96 11.67 1.07 4.11
CA GLN A 96 11.92 1.67 5.41
C GLN A 96 11.41 0.78 6.54
N VAL A 97 10.14 0.35 6.48
CA VAL A 97 9.54 -0.49 7.53
C VAL A 97 10.08 -1.92 7.50
N ALA A 98 10.30 -2.48 6.32
CA ALA A 98 10.87 -3.82 6.17
C ALA A 98 12.25 -3.91 6.82
N ARG A 99 13.09 -2.89 6.65
CA ARG A 99 14.42 -2.78 7.27
C ARG A 99 14.33 -2.68 8.80
N GLU A 100 13.40 -1.87 9.35
CA GLU A 100 13.15 -1.77 10.79
C GLU A 100 12.82 -3.14 11.39
N HIS A 101 12.05 -3.96 10.66
CA HIS A 101 11.62 -5.30 11.07
C HIS A 101 12.60 -6.43 10.63
N ARG A 102 13.69 -6.09 9.94
CA ARG A 102 14.66 -7.04 9.37
C ARG A 102 14.02 -8.08 8.45
N VAL A 103 13.12 -7.61 7.59
CA VAL A 103 12.39 -8.39 6.58
C VAL A 103 12.91 -7.99 5.21
N GLY A 104 13.25 -8.95 4.35
CA GLY A 104 13.58 -8.70 2.95
C GLY A 104 12.33 -8.40 2.13
N VAL A 105 12.45 -7.58 1.09
CA VAL A 105 11.35 -7.27 0.16
C VAL A 105 11.61 -7.95 -1.17
N VAL A 106 10.67 -8.76 -1.62
CA VAL A 106 10.61 -9.28 -2.99
C VAL A 106 9.68 -8.37 -3.78
N LEU A 107 10.23 -7.75 -4.82
CA LEU A 107 9.47 -6.90 -5.73
C LEU A 107 9.01 -7.72 -6.92
N THR A 108 7.72 -7.67 -7.22
CA THR A 108 7.11 -8.36 -8.36
C THR A 108 6.31 -7.37 -9.20
N GLU A 109 6.49 -7.44 -10.51
CA GLU A 109 5.71 -6.70 -11.49
C GLU A 109 5.01 -7.68 -12.43
N PHE A 110 3.71 -7.46 -12.70
CA PHE A 110 2.95 -8.30 -13.64
C PHE A 110 3.16 -7.90 -15.09
N GLY A 111 3.53 -6.64 -15.34
CA GLY A 111 3.71 -6.05 -16.65
C GLY A 111 2.39 -5.78 -17.40
N PRO A 112 2.47 -5.13 -18.58
CA PRO A 112 1.31 -4.61 -19.31
C PRO A 112 0.25 -5.66 -19.67
N GLN A 113 0.69 -6.89 -19.93
CA GLN A 113 -0.22 -8.00 -20.27
C GLN A 113 -0.66 -8.83 -19.06
N ARG A 114 -0.22 -8.46 -17.84
CA ARG A 114 -0.47 -9.24 -16.62
C ARG A 114 -0.15 -10.74 -16.77
N SER A 115 0.73 -11.10 -17.69
CA SER A 115 1.06 -12.49 -18.00
C SER A 115 1.75 -13.20 -16.82
N ALA A 116 2.50 -12.46 -16.01
CA ALA A 116 3.20 -12.99 -14.86
C ALA A 116 2.28 -13.34 -13.69
N ILE A 117 1.03 -12.85 -13.65
CA ILE A 117 0.12 -13.03 -12.52
C ILE A 117 -0.22 -14.50 -12.24
N ARG A 118 -0.29 -15.33 -13.29
CA ARG A 118 -0.58 -16.78 -13.15
C ARG A 118 0.55 -17.51 -12.44
N TYR A 119 1.80 -17.19 -12.79
CA TYR A 119 2.97 -17.82 -12.20
C TYR A 119 3.30 -17.23 -10.82
N TRP A 120 3.00 -15.94 -10.64
CA TRP A 120 3.28 -15.26 -9.37
C TRP A 120 2.60 -15.93 -8.19
N ILE A 121 1.33 -16.29 -8.30
CA ILE A 121 0.61 -16.88 -7.16
C ILE A 121 1.24 -18.22 -6.74
N ASP A 122 1.61 -19.07 -7.69
CA ASP A 122 2.27 -20.35 -7.43
C ASP A 122 3.66 -20.13 -6.80
N ASP A 123 4.40 -19.17 -7.30
CA ASP A 123 5.70 -18.77 -6.78
C ASP A 123 5.59 -18.19 -5.36
N ALA A 124 4.62 -17.30 -5.12
CA ALA A 124 4.36 -16.74 -3.79
C ALA A 124 3.95 -17.82 -2.79
N LEU A 125 3.09 -18.77 -3.22
CA LEU A 125 2.70 -19.92 -2.39
C LEU A 125 3.89 -20.84 -2.07
N THR A 126 4.88 -20.92 -2.95
CA THR A 126 6.12 -21.69 -2.76
C THR A 126 7.08 -20.93 -1.84
N ARG A 127 7.30 -19.66 -2.07
CA ARG A 127 8.18 -18.80 -1.25
C ARG A 127 7.65 -18.61 0.17
N ARG A 128 6.32 -18.63 0.35
CA ARG A 128 5.62 -18.40 1.64
C ARG A 128 6.09 -17.12 2.32
N PRO A 129 5.88 -15.96 1.71
CA PRO A 129 6.24 -14.70 2.34
C PRO A 129 5.47 -14.53 3.66
N SER A 130 6.00 -13.73 4.57
CA SER A 130 5.33 -13.40 5.84
C SER A 130 4.04 -12.61 5.61
N CYS A 131 4.02 -11.78 4.57
CA CYS A 131 2.87 -11.00 4.13
C CYS A 131 3.08 -10.45 2.71
N VAL A 132 2.01 -9.91 2.13
CA VAL A 132 2.01 -9.26 0.82
C VAL A 132 1.44 -7.84 0.96
N VAL A 133 2.10 -6.84 0.37
CA VAL A 133 1.50 -5.54 0.06
C VAL A 133 1.28 -5.51 -1.44
N THR A 134 0.04 -5.32 -1.87
CA THR A 134 -0.29 -5.33 -3.29
C THR A 134 -0.81 -3.98 -3.76
N VAL A 135 -0.14 -3.42 -4.73
CA VAL A 135 -0.60 -2.28 -5.54
C VAL A 135 -1.41 -2.80 -6.72
N ALA A 136 -1.05 -3.99 -7.19
CA ALA A 136 -1.77 -4.70 -8.24
C ALA A 136 -3.15 -5.16 -7.75
N GLN A 137 -4.14 -5.12 -8.64
CA GLN A 137 -5.47 -5.63 -8.34
C GLN A 137 -5.47 -7.17 -8.40
N LEU A 138 -5.68 -7.82 -7.25
CA LEU A 138 -5.83 -9.26 -7.16
C LEU A 138 -7.29 -9.69 -7.39
N SER A 139 -7.48 -10.77 -8.14
CA SER A 139 -8.79 -11.41 -8.29
C SER A 139 -9.28 -12.04 -6.97
N GLN A 140 -10.57 -12.33 -6.87
CA GLN A 140 -11.14 -13.08 -5.74
C GLN A 140 -10.38 -14.40 -5.51
N GLU A 141 -10.17 -15.17 -6.58
CA GLU A 141 -9.48 -16.45 -6.52
C GLU A 141 -8.06 -16.33 -5.94
N GLN A 142 -7.29 -15.31 -6.35
CA GLN A 142 -5.94 -15.06 -5.85
C GLN A 142 -5.94 -14.71 -4.37
N ARG A 143 -6.88 -13.85 -3.93
CA ARG A 143 -7.05 -13.53 -2.51
C ARG A 143 -7.38 -14.77 -1.69
N ASP A 144 -8.26 -15.63 -2.20
CA ASP A 144 -8.65 -16.87 -1.52
C ASP A 144 -7.51 -17.88 -1.45
N GLN A 145 -6.67 -17.98 -2.49
CA GLN A 145 -5.47 -18.80 -2.48
C GLN A 145 -4.44 -18.33 -1.43
N LEU A 146 -4.20 -17.02 -1.30
CA LEU A 146 -3.34 -16.47 -0.26
C LEU A 146 -3.90 -16.76 1.14
N ARG A 147 -5.22 -16.54 1.35
CA ARG A 147 -5.91 -16.84 2.62
C ARG A 147 -5.81 -18.30 2.99
N ALA A 148 -6.06 -19.22 2.05
CA ALA A 148 -5.99 -20.68 2.27
C ALA A 148 -4.60 -21.13 2.74
N ARG A 149 -3.54 -20.41 2.39
CA ARG A 149 -2.16 -20.68 2.81
C ARG A 149 -1.72 -19.87 4.03
N GLY A 150 -2.63 -19.07 4.59
CA GLY A 150 -2.34 -18.20 5.74
C GLY A 150 -1.33 -17.11 5.43
N ILE A 151 -1.28 -16.63 4.18
CA ILE A 151 -0.47 -15.48 3.74
C ILE A 151 -1.37 -14.25 3.79
N PRO A 152 -1.19 -13.35 4.76
CA PRO A 152 -1.96 -12.12 4.84
C PRO A 152 -1.50 -11.13 3.76
N PHE A 153 -2.44 -10.31 3.31
CA PHE A 153 -2.16 -9.27 2.33
C PHE A 153 -2.89 -7.98 2.68
N VAL A 154 -2.34 -6.86 2.24
CA VAL A 154 -2.94 -5.52 2.35
C VAL A 154 -2.94 -4.89 0.96
N VAL A 155 -4.08 -4.31 0.57
CA VAL A 155 -4.21 -3.60 -0.71
C VAL A 155 -3.77 -2.15 -0.50
N PHE A 156 -2.86 -1.68 -1.35
CA PHE A 156 -2.41 -0.31 -1.38
C PHE A 156 -3.17 0.48 -2.44
N ASP A 157 -3.77 1.61 -2.06
CA ASP A 157 -4.50 2.55 -2.93
C ASP A 157 -5.50 1.85 -3.87
N PRO A 158 -6.59 1.28 -3.34
CA PRO A 158 -7.50 0.42 -4.10
C PRO A 158 -8.02 1.10 -5.37
N THR A 159 -7.90 0.43 -6.51
CA THR A 159 -8.42 0.90 -7.80
C THR A 159 -9.85 0.44 -8.09
N ALA A 160 -10.38 -0.50 -7.30
CA ALA A 160 -11.73 -1.03 -7.39
C ALA A 160 -12.30 -1.27 -5.99
N GLU A 161 -13.62 -1.43 -5.91
CA GLU A 161 -14.30 -1.80 -4.67
C GLU A 161 -13.72 -3.11 -4.09
N LEU A 162 -13.49 -3.09 -2.80
CA LEU A 162 -12.99 -4.23 -2.05
C LEU A 162 -14.11 -4.81 -1.18
N PRO A 163 -14.12 -6.14 -0.97
CA PRO A 163 -14.94 -6.74 0.09
C PRO A 163 -14.60 -6.14 1.46
N ASP A 164 -15.60 -6.08 2.35
CA ASP A 164 -15.48 -5.45 3.69
C ASP A 164 -14.39 -6.05 4.58
N ASP A 165 -13.96 -7.29 4.29
CA ASP A 165 -12.95 -8.02 5.04
C ASP A 165 -11.53 -7.89 4.47
N VAL A 166 -11.32 -7.11 3.40
CA VAL A 166 -10.02 -6.91 2.76
C VAL A 166 -9.32 -5.68 3.33
N PRO A 167 -8.20 -5.85 4.03
CA PRO A 167 -7.45 -4.72 4.57
C PRO A 167 -6.81 -3.88 3.47
N PHE A 168 -6.92 -2.56 3.61
CA PHE A 168 -6.35 -1.61 2.65
C PHE A 168 -5.79 -0.35 3.32
N VAL A 169 -4.91 0.34 2.58
CA VAL A 169 -4.45 1.70 2.88
C VAL A 169 -4.62 2.54 1.63
N GLY A 170 -5.34 3.65 1.74
CA GLY A 170 -5.62 4.60 0.66
C GLY A 170 -5.37 6.04 1.07
N ALA A 171 -5.77 6.98 0.21
CA ALA A 171 -5.73 8.42 0.46
C ALA A 171 -7.12 9.05 0.34
N THR A 172 -7.31 10.21 0.99
CA THR A 172 -8.56 10.97 0.90
C THR A 172 -8.70 11.65 -0.47
N ASN A 173 -8.86 10.85 -1.53
CA ASN A 173 -8.86 11.28 -2.93
C ASN A 173 -9.94 12.31 -3.24
N TRP A 174 -11.17 12.12 -2.71
CA TRP A 174 -12.27 13.07 -2.87
C TRP A 174 -11.93 14.44 -2.26
N ALA A 175 -11.40 14.45 -1.03
CA ALA A 175 -11.02 15.68 -0.35
C ALA A 175 -9.88 16.41 -1.09
N GLY A 176 -8.92 15.66 -1.65
CA GLY A 176 -7.85 16.18 -2.49
C GLY A 176 -8.37 16.86 -3.75
N GLY A 177 -9.25 16.18 -4.50
CA GLY A 177 -9.90 16.76 -5.70
C GLY A 177 -10.71 18.02 -5.41
N ARG A 178 -11.45 18.01 -4.29
CA ARG A 178 -12.18 19.18 -3.81
C ARG A 178 -11.24 20.34 -3.44
N THR A 179 -10.13 20.08 -2.77
CA THR A 179 -9.17 21.08 -2.35
C THR A 179 -8.44 21.72 -3.54
N ALA A 180 -8.00 20.93 -4.52
CA ALA A 180 -7.39 21.39 -5.76
C ALA A 180 -8.32 22.36 -6.52
N THR A 181 -9.56 21.96 -6.67
CA THR A 181 -10.56 22.75 -7.41
C THR A 181 -10.94 24.02 -6.66
N ARG A 182 -11.13 23.94 -5.34
CA ARG A 182 -11.41 25.12 -4.50
C ARG A 182 -10.29 26.16 -4.59
N HIS A 183 -9.03 25.74 -4.58
CA HIS A 183 -7.88 26.63 -4.76
C HIS A 183 -7.97 27.43 -6.06
N LEU A 184 -8.30 26.79 -7.17
CA LEU A 184 -8.50 27.48 -8.45
C LEU A 184 -9.69 28.45 -8.43
N ILE A 185 -10.78 28.07 -7.77
CA ILE A 185 -11.97 28.94 -7.60
C ILE A 185 -11.65 30.17 -6.76
N GLU A 186 -10.90 30.00 -5.67
CA GLU A 186 -10.45 31.08 -4.77
C GLU A 186 -9.51 32.06 -5.48
N LEU A 187 -8.70 31.59 -6.44
CA LEU A 187 -7.90 32.46 -7.33
C LEU A 187 -8.75 33.25 -8.34
N GLY A 188 -10.03 32.94 -8.47
CA GLY A 188 -10.95 33.63 -9.36
C GLY A 188 -11.28 32.89 -10.65
N HIS A 189 -10.75 31.69 -10.88
CA HIS A 189 -11.13 30.90 -12.05
C HIS A 189 -12.60 30.48 -11.98
N ARG A 190 -13.30 30.59 -13.12
CA ARG A 190 -14.70 30.17 -13.27
C ARG A 190 -14.85 29.07 -14.31
N ARG A 191 -13.92 29.03 -15.26
CA ARG A 191 -13.88 28.06 -16.34
C ARG A 191 -12.70 27.15 -16.14
N ILE A 192 -12.92 26.09 -15.33
CA ILE A 192 -11.91 25.13 -14.88
C ILE A 192 -12.20 23.82 -15.61
N ALA A 193 -11.19 23.27 -16.30
CA ALA A 193 -11.28 21.94 -16.88
C ALA A 193 -10.72 20.86 -15.95
N MET A 194 -11.22 19.63 -16.13
CA MET A 194 -10.77 18.43 -15.44
C MET A 194 -10.24 17.42 -16.44
N ILE A 195 -8.99 17.00 -16.28
CA ILE A 195 -8.44 15.82 -16.95
C ILE A 195 -8.48 14.68 -15.94
N GLY A 196 -9.47 13.80 -16.08
CA GLY A 196 -9.68 12.64 -15.21
C GLY A 196 -8.93 11.40 -15.67
N GLY A 197 -8.81 10.44 -14.77
CA GLY A 197 -8.33 9.11 -15.11
C GLY A 197 -9.44 8.18 -15.61
N PRO A 198 -9.13 6.88 -15.86
CA PRO A 198 -10.08 5.89 -16.34
C PRO A 198 -11.28 5.69 -15.41
N ASP A 199 -12.46 5.45 -16.00
CA ASP A 199 -13.71 5.26 -15.25
C ASP A 199 -13.67 4.11 -14.25
N ARG A 200 -12.91 3.06 -14.56
CA ARG A 200 -12.76 1.88 -13.72
C ARG A 200 -11.88 2.07 -12.48
N VAL A 201 -11.23 3.25 -12.35
CA VAL A 201 -10.26 3.52 -11.27
C VAL A 201 -10.91 4.41 -10.21
N LEU A 202 -11.20 3.85 -9.04
CA LEU A 202 -11.96 4.53 -7.98
C LEU A 202 -11.31 5.82 -7.48
N CYS A 203 -10.00 5.85 -7.27
CA CYS A 203 -9.31 7.07 -6.83
C CYS A 203 -9.48 8.21 -7.84
N CYS A 204 -9.47 7.92 -9.15
CA CYS A 204 -9.73 8.90 -10.20
C CYS A 204 -11.18 9.40 -10.17
N GLN A 205 -12.13 8.49 -9.96
CA GLN A 205 -13.55 8.86 -9.82
C GLN A 205 -13.75 9.77 -8.60
N ALA A 206 -13.16 9.41 -7.46
CA ALA A 206 -13.23 10.22 -6.24
C ALA A 206 -12.64 11.63 -6.43
N ARG A 207 -11.50 11.76 -7.15
CA ARG A 207 -10.91 13.08 -7.50
C ARG A 207 -11.86 13.92 -8.35
N ILE A 208 -12.53 13.31 -9.35
CA ILE A 208 -13.54 13.97 -10.19
C ILE A 208 -14.77 14.40 -9.38
N ASP A 209 -15.24 13.56 -8.46
CA ASP A 209 -16.40 13.88 -7.63
C ASP A 209 -16.06 14.99 -6.63
N GLY A 210 -14.82 15.06 -6.14
CA GLY A 210 -14.29 16.18 -5.39
C GLY A 210 -14.29 17.49 -6.21
N TYR A 211 -13.84 17.43 -7.46
CA TYR A 211 -13.90 18.56 -8.40
C TYR A 211 -15.36 19.03 -8.59
N ARG A 212 -16.29 18.13 -8.90
CA ARG A 212 -17.71 18.45 -9.06
C ARG A 212 -18.28 19.12 -7.83
N SER A 213 -18.01 18.54 -6.66
CA SER A 213 -18.46 19.07 -5.37
C SER A 213 -17.96 20.50 -5.11
N ALA A 214 -16.71 20.83 -5.47
CA ALA A 214 -16.19 22.18 -5.30
C ALA A 214 -16.82 23.17 -6.26
N MET A 215 -17.03 22.79 -7.53
CA MET A 215 -17.70 23.61 -8.54
C MET A 215 -19.14 23.91 -8.12
N GLU A 216 -19.90 22.89 -7.72
CA GLU A 216 -21.28 23.04 -7.26
C GLU A 216 -21.39 23.93 -6.02
N ALA A 217 -20.53 23.72 -5.02
CA ALA A 217 -20.50 24.54 -3.81
C ALA A 217 -20.22 26.03 -4.09
N ALA A 218 -19.54 26.33 -5.19
CA ALA A 218 -19.26 27.70 -5.65
C ALA A 218 -20.36 28.26 -6.63
N GLY A 219 -21.41 27.51 -6.91
CA GLY A 219 -22.43 27.86 -7.87
C GLY A 219 -21.93 27.90 -9.32
N LEU A 220 -20.84 27.19 -9.62
CA LEU A 220 -20.24 27.15 -10.97
C LEU A 220 -20.72 25.93 -11.74
N PRO A 221 -21.07 26.07 -13.03
CA PRO A 221 -21.53 24.96 -13.82
C PRO A 221 -20.38 23.99 -14.13
N VAL A 222 -20.63 22.69 -13.98
CA VAL A 222 -19.75 21.64 -14.48
C VAL A 222 -20.09 21.39 -15.96
N HIS A 223 -19.24 21.87 -16.85
CA HIS A 223 -19.44 21.70 -18.28
C HIS A 223 -18.88 20.32 -18.73
N PRO A 224 -19.73 19.42 -19.27
CA PRO A 224 -19.25 18.10 -19.72
C PRO A 224 -18.11 18.19 -20.75
N ASN A 225 -18.12 19.22 -21.57
CA ASN A 225 -17.10 19.47 -22.59
C ASN A 225 -15.74 19.97 -22.01
N LEU A 226 -15.68 20.34 -20.75
CA LEU A 226 -14.43 20.65 -20.01
C LEU A 226 -13.92 19.49 -19.16
N MET A 227 -14.52 18.31 -19.30
CA MET A 227 -14.08 17.10 -18.63
C MET A 227 -13.62 16.09 -19.69
N VAL A 228 -12.38 15.67 -19.60
CA VAL A 228 -11.80 14.62 -20.48
C VAL A 228 -11.28 13.50 -19.58
N ARG A 229 -11.55 12.27 -19.95
CA ARG A 229 -10.99 11.10 -19.28
C ARG A 229 -9.97 10.42 -20.20
N CYS A 230 -8.86 10.03 -19.63
CA CYS A 230 -7.78 9.34 -20.36
C CYS A 230 -6.95 8.48 -19.39
N ASP A 231 -5.98 7.75 -19.87
CA ASP A 231 -5.05 7.05 -19.00
C ASP A 231 -4.14 8.03 -18.24
N LEU A 232 -3.57 7.55 -17.15
CA LEU A 232 -2.78 8.37 -16.21
C LEU A 232 -1.36 8.63 -16.72
N THR A 233 -1.19 8.78 -18.01
CA THR A 233 0.09 8.99 -18.69
C THR A 233 0.29 10.46 -19.08
N ARG A 234 1.53 10.85 -19.30
CA ARG A 234 1.87 12.18 -19.80
C ARG A 234 1.35 12.39 -21.24
N GLU A 235 1.43 11.36 -22.04
CA GLU A 235 1.01 11.37 -23.45
C GLU A 235 -0.48 11.61 -23.58
N ASP A 236 -1.28 10.92 -22.79
CA ASP A 236 -2.73 11.09 -22.78
C ASP A 236 -3.14 12.44 -22.16
N GLY A 237 -2.45 12.88 -21.11
CA GLY A 237 -2.60 14.22 -20.55
C GLY A 237 -2.34 15.31 -21.59
N PHE A 238 -1.30 15.15 -22.43
CA PHE A 238 -1.01 16.05 -23.53
C PHE A 238 -2.14 16.09 -24.57
N ALA A 239 -2.62 14.95 -25.04
CA ALA A 239 -3.70 14.86 -26.02
C ALA A 239 -5.02 15.46 -25.49
N ALA A 240 -5.35 15.16 -24.23
CA ALA A 240 -6.52 15.71 -23.54
C ALA A 240 -6.41 17.24 -23.40
N ALA A 241 -5.25 17.76 -23.02
CA ALA A 241 -5.00 19.19 -22.91
C ALA A 241 -5.12 19.92 -24.25
N LEU A 242 -4.58 19.36 -25.34
CA LEU A 242 -4.75 19.93 -26.68
C LEU A 242 -6.24 20.02 -27.06
N THR A 243 -7.04 18.99 -26.75
CA THR A 243 -8.49 18.99 -26.99
C THR A 243 -9.20 20.10 -26.23
N LEU A 244 -8.79 20.35 -24.97
CA LEU A 244 -9.38 21.38 -24.12
C LEU A 244 -8.96 22.81 -24.52
N LEU A 245 -7.66 23.01 -24.86
CA LEU A 245 -7.07 24.33 -25.10
C LEU A 245 -7.31 24.87 -26.51
N ASN A 246 -7.59 24.01 -27.49
CA ASN A 246 -7.95 24.43 -28.86
C ASN A 246 -9.42 24.86 -29.01
N ARG A 247 -10.18 24.92 -27.92
CA ARG A 247 -11.59 25.38 -27.97
C ARG A 247 -11.69 26.91 -28.12
N PRO A 248 -12.72 27.41 -28.76
CA PRO A 248 -12.96 28.87 -28.84
C PRO A 248 -13.04 29.51 -27.45
N GLU A 249 -13.76 28.84 -26.54
CA GLU A 249 -13.83 29.21 -25.13
C GLU A 249 -12.99 28.24 -24.32
N ARG A 250 -11.66 28.42 -24.31
CA ARG A 250 -10.75 27.57 -23.56
C ARG A 250 -10.88 27.74 -22.04
N PRO A 251 -10.54 26.73 -21.23
CA PRO A 251 -10.43 26.88 -19.79
C PRO A 251 -9.28 27.83 -19.43
N THR A 252 -9.40 28.54 -18.32
CA THR A 252 -8.32 29.35 -17.73
C THR A 252 -7.50 28.58 -16.71
N ALA A 253 -8.00 27.41 -16.29
CA ALA A 253 -7.30 26.51 -15.41
C ALA A 253 -7.62 25.05 -15.74
N ILE A 254 -6.67 24.16 -15.50
CA ILE A 254 -6.82 22.71 -15.63
C ILE A 254 -6.42 22.05 -14.32
N PHE A 255 -7.31 21.21 -13.75
CA PHE A 255 -6.96 20.23 -12.74
C PHE A 255 -6.75 18.87 -13.44
N ALA A 256 -5.53 18.36 -13.36
CA ALA A 256 -5.16 17.04 -13.86
C ALA A 256 -5.21 16.01 -12.74
N SER A 257 -5.73 14.81 -13.03
CA SER A 257 -5.96 13.76 -12.04
C SER A 257 -4.68 13.20 -11.44
N ASN A 258 -3.54 13.38 -12.11
CA ASN A 258 -2.22 13.10 -11.55
C ASN A 258 -1.15 14.05 -12.14
N ASP A 259 0.05 14.00 -11.57
CA ASP A 259 1.17 14.87 -11.98
C ASP A 259 1.66 14.56 -13.39
N LEU A 260 1.62 13.32 -13.83
CA LEU A 260 2.04 12.97 -15.20
C LEU A 260 1.13 13.59 -16.25
N GLN A 261 -0.19 13.53 -16.04
CA GLN A 261 -1.14 14.25 -16.90
C GLN A 261 -0.88 15.76 -16.85
N ALA A 262 -0.58 16.33 -15.66
CA ALA A 262 -0.24 17.75 -15.55
C ALA A 262 1.01 18.11 -16.35
N LEU A 263 2.04 17.26 -16.37
CA LEU A 263 3.21 17.45 -17.26
C LEU A 263 2.82 17.41 -18.74
N GLY A 264 1.84 16.61 -19.10
CA GLY A 264 1.22 16.62 -20.43
C GLY A 264 0.57 17.95 -20.74
N VAL A 265 -0.14 18.54 -19.77
CA VAL A 265 -0.73 19.90 -19.91
C VAL A 265 0.36 20.95 -20.13
N TYR A 266 1.49 20.89 -19.42
CA TYR A 266 2.64 21.78 -19.65
C TYR A 266 3.16 21.68 -21.08
N GLN A 267 3.28 20.48 -21.58
CA GLN A 267 3.72 20.24 -22.96
C GLN A 267 2.72 20.82 -23.97
N ALA A 268 1.41 20.67 -23.74
CA ALA A 268 0.36 21.22 -24.60
C ALA A 268 0.33 22.76 -24.56
N ALA A 269 0.44 23.35 -23.37
CA ALA A 269 0.54 24.79 -23.21
C ALA A 269 1.73 25.36 -24.00
N ARG A 270 2.90 24.76 -23.85
CA ARG A 270 4.11 25.14 -24.61
C ARG A 270 3.90 25.03 -26.13
N ALA A 271 3.29 23.95 -26.61
CA ALA A 271 3.02 23.74 -28.05
C ALA A 271 2.06 24.81 -28.62
N LEU A 272 1.16 25.33 -27.79
CA LEU A 272 0.21 26.38 -28.15
C LEU A 272 0.68 27.80 -27.83
N GLY A 273 1.91 27.96 -27.34
CA GLY A 273 2.46 29.27 -26.95
C GLY A 273 1.81 29.89 -25.70
N LEU A 274 1.14 29.07 -24.86
CA LEU A 274 0.51 29.53 -23.62
C LEU A 274 1.51 29.47 -22.47
N ARG A 275 1.50 30.49 -21.64
CA ARG A 275 2.36 30.61 -20.46
C ARG A 275 1.64 30.12 -19.21
N ILE A 276 2.29 29.29 -18.45
CA ILE A 276 1.86 28.88 -17.12
C ILE A 276 2.63 29.77 -16.12
N PRO A 277 1.96 30.39 -15.12
CA PRO A 277 0.52 30.37 -14.85
C PRO A 277 -0.28 31.48 -15.55
N THR A 278 0.36 32.38 -16.31
CA THR A 278 -0.21 33.66 -16.79
C THR A 278 -1.43 33.47 -17.69
N ASP A 279 -1.34 32.53 -18.65
CA ASP A 279 -2.41 32.24 -19.62
C ASP A 279 -3.22 31.01 -19.24
N LEU A 280 -2.66 30.12 -18.37
CA LEU A 280 -3.25 28.88 -17.92
C LEU A 280 -2.71 28.47 -16.56
N SER A 281 -3.58 28.32 -15.56
CA SER A 281 -3.24 27.72 -14.28
C SER A 281 -3.34 26.18 -14.36
N VAL A 282 -2.42 25.47 -13.72
CA VAL A 282 -2.39 24.00 -13.71
C VAL A 282 -2.22 23.48 -12.29
N VAL A 283 -3.04 22.51 -11.91
CA VAL A 283 -2.92 21.77 -10.66
C VAL A 283 -2.81 20.29 -10.98
N GLY A 284 -1.86 19.59 -10.34
CA GLY A 284 -1.67 18.13 -10.41
C GLY A 284 -2.18 17.40 -9.18
N PHE A 285 -1.81 16.13 -9.07
CA PHE A 285 -2.08 15.26 -7.94
C PHE A 285 -0.94 14.24 -7.84
N ASP A 286 -0.53 13.88 -6.64
CA ASP A 286 0.46 12.94 -6.14
C ASP A 286 1.66 13.63 -5.44
N ASP A 287 2.07 14.83 -5.87
CA ASP A 287 3.25 15.59 -5.41
C ASP A 287 4.55 14.80 -5.61
N LEU A 288 4.73 14.27 -6.84
CA LEU A 288 5.94 13.55 -7.21
C LEU A 288 7.17 14.49 -7.23
N PRO A 289 8.38 14.00 -6.93
CA PRO A 289 9.59 14.84 -6.89
C PRO A 289 9.83 15.68 -8.14
N ILE A 290 9.38 15.24 -9.30
CA ILE A 290 9.51 15.97 -10.57
C ILE A 290 8.73 17.31 -10.56
N THR A 291 7.66 17.44 -9.77
CA THR A 291 6.79 18.61 -9.75
C THR A 291 7.49 19.88 -9.25
N ALA A 292 8.51 19.71 -8.43
CA ALA A 292 9.36 20.81 -7.95
C ALA A 292 10.48 21.19 -8.94
N LEU A 293 10.72 20.38 -9.97
CA LEU A 293 11.82 20.54 -10.93
C LEU A 293 11.36 21.05 -12.30
N VAL A 294 10.05 21.11 -12.55
CA VAL A 294 9.49 21.69 -13.78
C VAL A 294 9.43 23.22 -13.67
N ASP A 295 9.33 23.90 -14.81
CA ASP A 295 9.28 25.37 -14.87
C ASP A 295 7.95 25.82 -15.52
N PRO A 296 7.11 26.56 -14.75
CA PRO A 296 7.22 26.82 -13.30
C PRO A 296 6.97 25.58 -12.46
N PRO A 297 7.43 25.52 -11.17
CA PRO A 297 7.12 24.41 -10.27
C PRO A 297 5.63 24.18 -10.11
N LEU A 298 5.18 22.91 -10.19
CA LEU A 298 3.78 22.52 -10.25
C LEU A 298 3.10 22.53 -8.87
N THR A 299 2.03 23.31 -8.74
CA THR A 299 1.04 23.19 -7.66
C THR A 299 0.32 21.86 -7.78
N THR A 300 0.29 21.07 -6.72
CA THR A 300 -0.25 19.70 -6.78
C THR A 300 -0.81 19.28 -5.43
N VAL A 301 -1.73 18.31 -5.43
CA VAL A 301 -2.19 17.68 -4.21
C VAL A 301 -1.17 16.64 -3.76
N HIS A 302 -0.63 16.84 -2.57
CA HIS A 302 0.27 15.88 -1.94
C HIS A 302 -0.50 14.64 -1.48
N GLN A 303 -0.17 13.50 -2.06
CA GLN A 303 -0.55 12.16 -1.60
C GLN A 303 0.63 11.59 -0.79
N PRO A 304 0.49 11.29 0.49
CA PRO A 304 1.61 10.86 1.33
C PRO A 304 1.99 9.39 1.05
N LEU A 305 2.47 9.12 -0.18
CA LEU A 305 2.71 7.77 -0.72
C LEU A 305 3.67 6.95 0.14
N THR A 306 4.75 7.56 0.63
CA THR A 306 5.75 6.90 1.47
C THR A 306 5.14 6.49 2.82
N GLU A 307 4.35 7.37 3.45
CA GLU A 307 3.67 7.13 4.72
C GLU A 307 2.55 6.10 4.56
N MET A 308 1.80 6.15 3.45
CA MET A 308 0.80 5.15 3.10
C MET A 308 1.43 3.77 2.95
N ALA A 309 2.54 3.68 2.21
CA ALA A 309 3.27 2.43 2.01
C ALA A 309 3.87 1.89 3.31
N ALA A 310 4.40 2.77 4.16
CA ALA A 310 4.85 2.41 5.49
C ALA A 310 3.70 1.88 6.37
N ALA A 311 2.53 2.52 6.34
CA ALA A 311 1.34 2.07 7.07
C ALA A 311 0.83 0.71 6.56
N ALA A 312 0.75 0.53 5.23
CA ALA A 312 0.37 -0.76 4.62
C ALA A 312 1.33 -1.89 5.02
N THR A 313 2.64 -1.59 5.05
CA THR A 313 3.66 -2.56 5.44
C THR A 313 3.54 -2.94 6.91
N ARG A 314 3.36 -1.98 7.81
CA ARG A 314 3.15 -2.27 9.25
C ARG A 314 1.91 -3.12 9.46
N LEU A 315 0.81 -2.77 8.79
CA LEU A 315 -0.44 -3.53 8.85
C LEU A 315 -0.24 -4.96 8.34
N ALA A 316 0.43 -5.14 7.20
CA ALA A 316 0.71 -6.45 6.63
C ALA A 316 1.59 -7.31 7.54
N LEU A 317 2.63 -6.74 8.14
CA LEU A 317 3.52 -7.43 9.08
C LEU A 317 2.80 -7.81 10.39
N ALA A 318 1.94 -6.93 10.92
CA ALA A 318 1.11 -7.22 12.10
C ALA A 318 0.16 -8.40 11.83
N LEU A 319 -0.52 -8.40 10.70
CA LEU A 319 -1.33 -9.54 10.25
C LEU A 319 -0.47 -10.81 10.09
N GLY A 320 0.73 -10.69 9.55
CA GLY A 320 1.69 -11.79 9.40
C GLY A 320 2.17 -12.38 10.72
N SER A 321 2.25 -11.58 11.77
CA SER A 321 2.58 -12.05 13.13
C SER A 321 1.37 -12.67 13.86
N GLY A 322 0.18 -12.56 13.30
CA GLY A 322 -1.07 -13.06 13.88
C GLY A 322 -1.73 -12.08 14.83
N GLU A 323 -1.36 -10.82 14.78
CA GLU A 323 -2.01 -9.76 15.53
C GLU A 323 -3.42 -9.49 14.98
N ARG A 324 -4.38 -9.29 15.88
CA ARG A 324 -5.71 -8.82 15.49
C ARG A 324 -5.66 -7.32 15.32
N THR A 325 -5.80 -6.85 14.09
CA THR A 325 -5.88 -5.42 13.82
C THR A 325 -7.34 -4.98 13.86
N PRO A 326 -7.70 -3.94 14.63
CA PRO A 326 -9.08 -3.44 14.69
C PRO A 326 -9.50 -2.69 13.43
N GLN A 327 -8.56 -2.29 12.59
CA GLN A 327 -8.80 -1.53 11.35
C GLN A 327 -8.61 -2.41 10.12
N ILE A 328 -9.63 -2.42 9.27
CA ILE A 328 -9.58 -3.06 7.94
C ILE A 328 -9.18 -2.03 6.89
N GLY A 329 -9.63 -0.78 6.99
CA GLY A 329 -9.31 0.32 6.08
C GLY A 329 -8.66 1.50 6.79
N LEU A 330 -7.65 2.10 6.14
CA LEU A 330 -6.98 3.32 6.58
C LEU A 330 -6.84 4.26 5.40
N GLU A 331 -7.38 5.47 5.51
CA GLU A 331 -7.14 6.53 4.53
C GLU A 331 -6.28 7.63 5.17
N LEU A 332 -5.18 8.00 4.49
CA LEU A 332 -4.33 9.10 4.90
C LEU A 332 -4.80 10.40 4.24
N ALA A 333 -4.71 11.49 5.00
CA ALA A 333 -5.13 12.80 4.53
C ALA A 333 -4.21 13.31 3.42
N THR A 334 -4.82 13.84 2.34
CA THR A 334 -4.15 14.61 1.31
C THR A 334 -4.09 16.09 1.69
N SER A 335 -3.11 16.82 1.16
CA SER A 335 -2.96 18.27 1.33
C SER A 335 -2.56 18.94 0.03
N LEU A 336 -2.80 20.24 -0.13
CA LEU A 336 -2.38 20.97 -1.32
C LEU A 336 -0.99 21.58 -1.11
N THR A 337 -0.06 21.29 -2.00
CA THR A 337 1.26 21.91 -2.09
C THR A 337 1.19 23.01 -3.15
N ILE A 338 1.10 24.26 -2.71
CA ILE A 338 1.04 25.43 -3.61
C ILE A 338 2.44 25.78 -4.05
N ARG A 339 2.65 25.91 -5.37
CA ARG A 339 3.88 26.36 -6.02
C ARG A 339 3.54 27.49 -7.03
N GLU A 340 4.19 27.50 -8.19
CA GLU A 340 4.15 28.63 -9.12
C GLU A 340 3.27 28.40 -10.37
N SER A 341 2.61 27.27 -10.50
CA SER A 341 1.81 26.93 -11.66
C SER A 341 0.38 27.49 -11.65
N THR A 342 0.00 28.24 -10.62
CA THR A 342 -1.34 28.81 -10.46
C THR A 342 -1.25 30.30 -10.13
N ALA A 343 -2.13 31.09 -10.77
CA ALA A 343 -2.30 32.52 -10.53
C ALA A 343 -3.74 32.93 -10.83
N PRO A 344 -4.21 34.12 -10.42
CA PRO A 344 -5.49 34.64 -10.89
C PRO A 344 -5.58 34.66 -12.41
N PRO A 345 -6.77 34.39 -12.99
CA PRO A 345 -6.95 34.44 -14.45
C PRO A 345 -6.65 35.83 -15.00
N ALA A 346 -6.04 35.88 -16.19
CA ALA A 346 -5.88 37.14 -16.91
C ALA A 346 -7.27 37.82 -17.12
N LYS A 347 -7.28 39.14 -16.93
CA LYS A 347 -8.51 39.95 -17.09
C LYS A 347 -8.97 39.98 -18.56
#